data_4ea5a43fc6074cadef475571b684921d
#
_entry.id   4ea5a43fc6074cadef475571b684921d
#
_cell.length_a   1.000
_cell.length_b   1.000
_cell.length_c   1.000
_cell.angle_alpha   90.00
_cell.angle_beta   90.00
_cell.angle_gamma   90.00
#
_symmetry.space_group_name_H-M   'P 1'
#
loop_
_entity.id
_entity.type
_entity.pdbx_description
1 polymer ?
#
loop_
_entity_poly.entity_id
_entity_poly.type
_entity_poly.pdbx_seq_one_letter_code
_entity_poly.pdbx_strand_id
1 'polypeptide(L)'
;PNKGAEHDDLDWTHAALYMGMLDWAELTEKEDSDDSYYQWLLRIGQRNHFQIGKWMYHADFIAVGQPFIDLYLKYGNKKMIAPVMARANWVVENPAETTLELDYGKLETLDRWSWCDALFMAPPVYAKLYALTKDKRYLDFLNKEYKATYNYLYDKEEHLFYRDHRYFAKREANGKKVFWGRGNGWVLGGLVEILQALPKDESSRTFYQDLFVALATRVASLQSADGYWHASLLDPASYPSPETSATGFIVYALAYGVNEGVLDKATFMPTIEKGWKALLDAVEPDGKLGYVQPIGADPRKVTRDMTEVYGTGAFLLSGCQIYKMK
;
A
#
# COMPACT_ATOMS: atom_id res chain seq x y z
N PRO A 1 -4.17 -28.67 2.83
CA PRO A 1 -5.00 -27.50 2.63
C PRO A 1 -4.37 -26.34 3.38
N ASN A 2 -3.83 -25.37 2.62
CA ASN A 2 -3.29 -24.16 3.20
C ASN A 2 -4.47 -23.39 3.82
N LYS A 3 -4.53 -23.34 5.14
CA LYS A 3 -5.40 -22.41 5.84
C LYS A 3 -4.68 -21.06 5.88
N GLY A 4 -4.63 -20.36 4.74
CA GLY A 4 -4.53 -18.91 4.78
C GLY A 4 -5.76 -18.40 5.53
N ALA A 5 -5.64 -17.32 6.31
CA ALA A 5 -6.80 -16.75 6.95
C ALA A 5 -7.83 -16.42 5.86
N GLU A 6 -9.06 -16.92 6.02
CA GLU A 6 -10.15 -16.56 5.13
C GLU A 6 -10.56 -15.13 5.47
N HIS A 7 -10.21 -14.20 4.58
CA HIS A 7 -10.63 -12.81 4.69
C HIS A 7 -11.90 -12.58 3.85
N ASP A 8 -12.72 -11.62 4.27
CA ASP A 8 -13.88 -11.19 3.47
C ASP A 8 -13.41 -10.54 2.15
N ASP A 9 -14.16 -10.71 1.07
CA ASP A 9 -13.87 -10.09 -0.23
C ASP A 9 -13.66 -8.57 -0.18
N LEU A 10 -14.30 -7.91 0.78
CA LEU A 10 -14.25 -6.45 0.96
C LEU A 10 -13.25 -6.01 2.02
N ASP A 11 -12.45 -6.94 2.55
CA ASP A 11 -11.41 -6.63 3.52
C ASP A 11 -10.21 -5.94 2.84
N TRP A 12 -9.50 -5.10 3.59
CA TRP A 12 -8.31 -4.39 3.12
C TRP A 12 -7.19 -5.33 2.61
N THR A 13 -7.11 -6.53 3.14
CA THR A 13 -6.15 -7.56 2.73
C THR A 13 -6.35 -7.93 1.27
N HIS A 14 -7.62 -8.09 0.89
CA HIS A 14 -8.00 -8.34 -0.50
C HIS A 14 -7.87 -7.09 -1.37
N ALA A 15 -8.07 -5.87 -0.84
CA ALA A 15 -7.83 -4.66 -1.63
C ALA A 15 -6.41 -4.64 -2.20
N ALA A 16 -5.40 -4.95 -1.37
CA ALA A 16 -4.01 -5.03 -1.83
C ALA A 16 -3.78 -6.13 -2.86
N LEU A 17 -4.42 -7.31 -2.69
CA LEU A 17 -4.39 -8.37 -3.70
C LEU A 17 -5.01 -7.89 -5.02
N TYR A 18 -6.19 -7.27 -4.97
CA TYR A 18 -6.90 -6.85 -6.19
C TYR A 18 -6.16 -5.75 -6.95
N MET A 19 -5.44 -4.86 -6.27
CA MET A 19 -4.56 -3.88 -6.93
C MET A 19 -3.46 -4.59 -7.72
N GLY A 20 -2.77 -5.55 -7.11
CA GLY A 20 -1.75 -6.36 -7.82
C GLY A 20 -2.33 -7.20 -8.96
N MET A 21 -3.53 -7.73 -8.78
CA MET A 21 -4.24 -8.49 -9.83
C MET A 21 -4.73 -7.60 -10.97
N LEU A 22 -5.06 -6.32 -10.73
CA LEU A 22 -5.40 -5.37 -11.78
C LEU A 22 -4.20 -5.06 -12.68
N ASP A 23 -3.04 -4.76 -12.08
CA ASP A 23 -1.81 -4.53 -12.84
C ASP A 23 -1.43 -5.79 -13.66
N TRP A 24 -1.59 -6.97 -13.07
CA TRP A 24 -1.36 -8.24 -13.75
C TRP A 24 -2.38 -8.49 -14.88
N ALA A 25 -3.66 -8.18 -14.65
CA ALA A 25 -4.72 -8.31 -15.65
C ALA A 25 -4.49 -7.38 -16.85
N GLU A 26 -4.03 -6.15 -16.60
CA GLU A 26 -3.65 -5.22 -17.68
C GLU A 26 -2.51 -5.78 -18.53
N LEU A 27 -1.51 -6.35 -17.85
CA LEU A 27 -0.35 -6.93 -18.51
C LEU A 27 -0.74 -8.16 -19.37
N THR A 28 -1.49 -9.12 -18.83
CA THR A 28 -1.87 -10.34 -19.55
C THR A 28 -2.85 -10.06 -20.68
N GLU A 29 -3.77 -9.11 -20.50
CA GLU A 29 -4.66 -8.68 -21.61
C GLU A 29 -3.83 -8.07 -22.76
N LYS A 30 -2.84 -7.26 -22.44
CA LYS A 30 -1.99 -6.59 -23.46
C LYS A 30 -1.06 -7.57 -24.17
N GLU A 31 -0.40 -8.47 -23.45
CA GLU A 31 0.64 -9.35 -24.00
C GLU A 31 0.06 -10.64 -24.58
N ASP A 32 -0.95 -11.23 -23.93
CA ASP A 32 -1.48 -12.57 -24.22
C ASP A 32 -2.94 -12.55 -24.70
N SER A 33 -3.60 -11.36 -24.72
CA SER A 33 -5.05 -11.22 -24.98
C SER A 33 -5.91 -12.02 -23.97
N ASP A 34 -5.40 -12.19 -22.73
CA ASP A 34 -6.09 -12.90 -21.66
C ASP A 34 -6.76 -11.90 -20.70
N ASP A 35 -8.10 -11.85 -20.74
CA ASP A 35 -8.91 -11.02 -19.84
C ASP A 35 -9.44 -11.76 -18.61
N SER A 36 -9.03 -13.02 -18.40
CA SER A 36 -9.58 -13.90 -17.36
C SER A 36 -9.44 -13.33 -15.95
N TYR A 37 -8.36 -12.60 -15.67
CA TYR A 37 -8.12 -11.93 -14.39
C TYR A 37 -9.06 -10.73 -14.18
N TYR A 38 -9.32 -9.96 -15.22
CA TYR A 38 -10.37 -8.92 -15.17
C TYR A 38 -11.75 -9.50 -14.92
N GLN A 39 -12.07 -10.61 -15.59
CA GLN A 39 -13.35 -11.30 -15.39
C GLN A 39 -13.48 -11.85 -13.97
N TRP A 40 -12.37 -12.29 -13.37
CA TRP A 40 -12.37 -12.74 -11.98
C TRP A 40 -12.67 -11.57 -11.02
N LEU A 41 -12.01 -10.43 -11.20
CA LEU A 41 -12.23 -9.20 -10.40
C LEU A 41 -13.67 -8.68 -10.57
N LEU A 42 -14.20 -8.69 -11.79
CA LEU A 42 -15.59 -8.33 -12.06
C LEU A 42 -16.58 -9.21 -11.30
N ARG A 43 -16.36 -10.53 -11.28
CA ARG A 43 -17.23 -11.46 -10.52
C ARG A 43 -17.22 -11.14 -9.02
N ILE A 44 -16.07 -10.78 -8.45
CA ILE A 44 -16.01 -10.36 -7.06
C ILE A 44 -16.82 -9.07 -6.84
N GLY A 45 -16.61 -8.06 -7.65
CA GLY A 45 -17.37 -6.82 -7.56
C GLY A 45 -18.88 -7.03 -7.71
N GLN A 46 -19.29 -7.85 -8.69
CA GLN A 46 -20.71 -8.14 -8.96
C GLN A 46 -21.38 -8.88 -7.79
N ARG A 47 -20.76 -9.94 -7.25
CA ARG A 47 -21.35 -10.72 -6.14
C ARG A 47 -21.47 -9.89 -4.86
N ASN A 48 -20.62 -8.89 -4.69
CA ASN A 48 -20.65 -7.95 -3.58
C ASN A 48 -21.33 -6.62 -3.93
N HIS A 49 -21.99 -6.52 -5.09
CA HIS A 49 -22.68 -5.31 -5.57
C HIS A 49 -21.77 -4.07 -5.55
N PHE A 50 -20.44 -4.24 -5.71
CA PHE A 50 -19.41 -3.21 -5.61
C PHE A 50 -19.48 -2.42 -4.31
N GLN A 51 -19.98 -3.02 -3.24
CA GLN A 51 -20.00 -2.41 -1.91
C GLN A 51 -18.58 -2.33 -1.34
N ILE A 52 -18.41 -1.44 -0.39
CA ILE A 52 -17.20 -1.29 0.42
C ILE A 52 -17.51 -1.62 1.88
N GLY A 53 -16.51 -1.75 2.72
CA GLY A 53 -16.68 -2.11 4.11
C GLY A 53 -17.65 -1.18 4.88
N LYS A 54 -18.11 -1.58 6.05
CA LYS A 54 -19.27 -0.95 6.72
C LYS A 54 -18.93 0.34 7.50
N TRP A 55 -17.71 0.52 8.00
CA TRP A 55 -17.35 1.67 8.81
C TRP A 55 -17.12 2.91 7.96
N MET A 56 -17.84 3.97 8.32
CA MET A 56 -17.94 5.18 7.51
C MET A 56 -16.57 5.84 7.27
N TYR A 57 -15.78 6.03 8.30
CA TYR A 57 -14.53 6.78 8.26
C TYR A 57 -13.28 5.91 8.11
N HIS A 58 -13.34 4.67 8.57
CA HIS A 58 -12.16 3.82 8.73
C HIS A 58 -11.47 3.53 7.38
N ALA A 59 -10.19 3.81 7.31
CA ALA A 59 -9.41 3.71 6.06
C ALA A 59 -9.46 2.32 5.42
N ASP A 60 -9.37 1.25 6.22
CA ASP A 60 -9.38 -0.12 5.70
C ASP A 60 -10.69 -0.48 4.99
N PHE A 61 -11.80 0.12 5.43
CA PHE A 61 -13.13 -0.18 4.92
C PHE A 61 -13.49 0.54 3.61
N ILE A 62 -12.64 1.45 3.12
CA ILE A 62 -12.76 2.05 1.79
C ILE A 62 -11.71 1.51 0.81
N ALA A 63 -10.75 0.73 1.29
CA ALA A 63 -9.58 0.30 0.50
C ALA A 63 -9.94 -0.42 -0.81
N VAL A 64 -10.94 -1.33 -0.79
CA VAL A 64 -11.45 -2.01 -2.02
C VAL A 64 -12.10 -1.04 -3.01
N GLY A 65 -12.34 0.18 -2.63
CA GLY A 65 -12.76 1.25 -3.54
C GLY A 65 -11.72 1.57 -4.61
N GLN A 66 -10.43 1.38 -4.34
CA GLN A 66 -9.36 1.59 -5.32
C GLN A 66 -9.57 0.69 -6.55
N PRO A 67 -9.54 -0.66 -6.43
CA PRO A 67 -9.75 -1.54 -7.57
C PRO A 67 -11.13 -1.36 -8.24
N PHE A 68 -12.17 -0.97 -7.51
CA PHE A 68 -13.48 -0.71 -8.12
C PHE A 68 -13.50 0.56 -8.97
N ILE A 69 -12.72 1.59 -8.61
CA ILE A 69 -12.53 2.77 -9.45
C ILE A 69 -11.79 2.38 -10.74
N ASP A 70 -10.75 1.56 -10.64
CA ASP A 70 -9.98 1.13 -11.81
C ASP A 70 -10.82 0.25 -12.76
N LEU A 71 -11.63 -0.65 -12.23
CA LEU A 71 -12.62 -1.40 -13.02
C LEU A 71 -13.63 -0.46 -13.70
N TYR A 72 -14.08 0.59 -13.02
CA TYR A 72 -14.94 1.60 -13.64
C TYR A 72 -14.23 2.34 -14.77
N LEU A 73 -12.98 2.73 -14.60
CA LEU A 73 -12.21 3.39 -15.66
C LEU A 73 -12.10 2.52 -16.91
N LYS A 74 -11.99 1.20 -16.74
CA LYS A 74 -11.94 0.25 -17.85
C LYS A 74 -13.31 0.02 -18.51
N TYR A 75 -14.35 -0.19 -17.73
CA TYR A 75 -15.66 -0.69 -18.24
C TYR A 75 -16.76 0.36 -18.31
N GLY A 76 -16.60 1.54 -17.70
CA GLY A 76 -17.54 2.67 -17.75
C GLY A 76 -18.86 2.46 -16.98
N ASN A 77 -19.04 1.36 -16.23
CA ASN A 77 -20.28 1.08 -15.52
C ASN A 77 -20.35 1.81 -14.18
N LYS A 78 -21.17 2.86 -14.09
CA LYS A 78 -21.32 3.70 -12.89
C LYS A 78 -21.68 2.94 -11.61
N LYS A 79 -22.28 1.77 -11.70
CA LYS A 79 -22.58 0.93 -10.52
C LYS A 79 -21.32 0.50 -9.77
N MET A 80 -20.18 0.42 -10.46
CA MET A 80 -18.90 -0.01 -9.86
C MET A 80 -18.34 1.00 -8.86
N ILE A 81 -18.62 2.30 -9.06
CA ILE A 81 -18.10 3.36 -8.18
C ILE A 81 -19.14 4.05 -7.33
N ALA A 82 -20.43 3.78 -7.55
CA ALA A 82 -21.50 4.47 -6.83
C ALA A 82 -21.39 4.35 -5.30
N PRO A 83 -21.11 3.18 -4.71
CA PRO A 83 -20.93 3.07 -3.26
C PRO A 83 -19.69 3.81 -2.74
N VAL A 84 -18.58 3.76 -3.49
CA VAL A 84 -17.34 4.47 -3.15
C VAL A 84 -17.56 5.98 -3.17
N MET A 85 -18.18 6.50 -4.23
CA MET A 85 -18.50 7.93 -4.35
C MET A 85 -19.45 8.39 -3.24
N ALA A 86 -20.49 7.61 -2.95
CA ALA A 86 -21.43 7.95 -1.88
C ALA A 86 -20.73 8.08 -0.52
N ARG A 87 -19.82 7.12 -0.21
CA ARG A 87 -19.02 7.15 1.00
C ARG A 87 -18.08 8.35 1.02
N ALA A 88 -17.30 8.55 -0.04
CA ALA A 88 -16.32 9.62 -0.11
C ALA A 88 -16.99 11.01 -0.04
N ASN A 89 -18.11 11.22 -0.73
CA ASN A 89 -18.89 12.45 -0.63
C ASN A 89 -19.32 12.75 0.80
N TRP A 90 -19.90 11.73 1.46
CA TRP A 90 -20.36 11.90 2.84
C TRP A 90 -19.21 12.25 3.79
N VAL A 91 -18.06 11.57 3.66
CA VAL A 91 -16.88 11.83 4.50
C VAL A 91 -16.30 13.23 4.29
N VAL A 92 -16.18 13.70 3.04
CA VAL A 92 -15.65 15.05 2.78
C VAL A 92 -16.59 16.15 3.24
N GLU A 93 -17.91 15.89 3.27
CA GLU A 93 -18.93 16.81 3.79
C GLU A 93 -19.03 16.78 5.31
N ASN A 94 -18.63 15.66 5.94
CA ASN A 94 -18.71 15.43 7.40
C ASN A 94 -17.36 14.89 7.91
N PRO A 95 -16.26 15.65 7.80
CA PRO A 95 -14.95 15.15 8.19
C PRO A 95 -14.87 14.87 9.68
N ALA A 96 -14.21 13.77 10.07
CA ALA A 96 -13.99 13.45 11.47
C ALA A 96 -13.05 14.48 12.13
N GLU A 97 -13.38 14.85 13.38
CA GLU A 97 -12.60 15.82 14.18
C GLU A 97 -11.88 15.18 15.38
N THR A 98 -11.66 13.86 15.31
CA THR A 98 -11.03 13.09 16.39
C THR A 98 -9.50 13.29 16.42
N THR A 99 -8.87 12.77 17.47
CA THR A 99 -7.42 12.75 17.64
C THR A 99 -6.75 11.78 16.66
N LEU A 100 -5.44 11.97 16.42
CA LEU A 100 -4.56 10.99 15.76
C LEU A 100 -3.88 10.04 16.78
N GLU A 101 -4.19 10.15 18.06
CA GLU A 101 -3.75 9.20 19.10
C GLU A 101 -4.60 7.93 19.04
N LEU A 102 -4.05 6.89 18.42
CA LEU A 102 -4.74 5.62 18.22
C LEU A 102 -4.98 4.88 19.54
N ASP A 103 -6.24 4.68 19.91
CA ASP A 103 -6.66 3.89 21.06
C ASP A 103 -7.76 2.89 20.65
N TYR A 104 -7.42 1.61 20.62
CA TYR A 104 -8.40 0.55 20.26
C TYR A 104 -9.55 0.42 21.28
N GLY A 105 -9.44 1.03 22.45
CA GLY A 105 -10.57 1.16 23.40
C GLY A 105 -11.55 2.29 23.03
N LYS A 106 -11.18 3.14 22.07
CA LYS A 106 -11.95 4.29 21.59
C LYS A 106 -11.98 4.27 20.05
N LEU A 107 -13.00 3.60 19.52
CA LEU A 107 -13.06 3.31 18.07
C LEU A 107 -13.07 4.57 17.21
N GLU A 108 -13.58 5.70 17.72
CA GLU A 108 -13.53 7.00 17.05
C GLU A 108 -12.11 7.49 16.74
N THR A 109 -11.07 6.96 17.40
CA THR A 109 -9.67 7.27 17.07
C THR A 109 -9.20 6.61 15.76
N LEU A 110 -10.01 5.72 15.18
CA LEU A 110 -9.82 5.11 13.87
C LEU A 110 -10.53 5.89 12.74
N ASP A 111 -11.29 6.93 13.07
CA ASP A 111 -12.03 7.74 12.10
C ASP A 111 -11.11 8.67 11.29
N ARG A 112 -9.91 8.93 11.78
CA ARG A 112 -8.86 9.60 11.02
C ARG A 112 -7.73 8.63 10.71
N TRP A 113 -6.81 9.01 9.82
CA TRP A 113 -5.69 8.15 9.43
C TRP A 113 -4.60 8.16 10.51
N SER A 114 -4.90 7.57 11.67
CA SER A 114 -4.07 7.60 12.88
C SER A 114 -2.94 6.55 12.90
N TRP A 115 -2.78 5.80 11.82
CA TRP A 115 -1.71 4.81 11.61
C TRP A 115 -1.18 4.86 10.17
N CYS A 116 0.10 4.52 9.99
CA CYS A 116 0.76 4.72 8.69
C CYS A 116 0.18 3.84 7.56
N ASP A 117 -0.32 2.64 7.88
CA ASP A 117 -0.92 1.73 6.89
C ASP A 117 -2.17 2.36 6.23
N ALA A 118 -2.89 3.21 6.96
CA ALA A 118 -4.04 3.94 6.43
C ALA A 118 -3.69 4.76 5.17
N LEU A 119 -2.41 5.15 5.03
CA LEU A 119 -1.93 5.94 3.88
C LEU A 119 -1.88 5.16 2.56
N PHE A 120 -1.96 3.83 2.61
CA PHE A 120 -2.23 3.00 1.45
C PHE A 120 -3.73 2.81 1.21
N MET A 121 -4.52 2.70 2.27
CA MET A 121 -5.90 2.23 2.19
C MET A 121 -6.85 3.29 1.63
N ALA A 122 -6.90 4.48 2.23
CA ALA A 122 -7.89 5.51 1.91
C ALA A 122 -7.39 6.61 0.95
N PRO A 123 -6.19 7.21 1.13
CA PRO A 123 -5.74 8.36 0.33
C PRO A 123 -5.81 8.15 -1.19
N PRO A 124 -5.41 7.00 -1.75
CA PRO A 124 -5.48 6.79 -3.19
C PRO A 124 -6.91 6.84 -3.75
N VAL A 125 -7.93 6.45 -2.96
CA VAL A 125 -9.34 6.57 -3.37
C VAL A 125 -9.69 8.02 -3.66
N TYR A 126 -9.33 8.94 -2.77
CA TYR A 126 -9.61 10.37 -2.95
C TYR A 126 -8.81 10.97 -4.10
N ALA A 127 -7.54 10.54 -4.30
CA ALA A 127 -6.73 10.95 -5.45
C ALA A 127 -7.38 10.51 -6.77
N LYS A 128 -7.80 9.24 -6.88
CA LYS A 128 -8.48 8.67 -8.05
C LYS A 128 -9.83 9.35 -8.30
N LEU A 129 -10.63 9.62 -7.26
CA LEU A 129 -11.91 10.34 -7.41
C LEU A 129 -11.69 11.79 -7.85
N TYR A 130 -10.70 12.50 -7.33
CA TYR A 130 -10.33 13.83 -7.83
C TYR A 130 -9.90 13.78 -9.30
N ALA A 131 -9.05 12.85 -9.67
CA ALA A 131 -8.60 12.71 -11.06
C ALA A 131 -9.77 12.47 -12.02
N LEU A 132 -10.74 11.64 -11.59
CA LEU A 132 -11.93 11.29 -12.37
C LEU A 132 -12.94 12.43 -12.48
N THR A 133 -13.25 13.11 -11.37
CA THR A 133 -14.37 14.06 -11.29
C THR A 133 -13.96 15.52 -11.39
N LYS A 134 -12.68 15.83 -11.12
CA LYS A 134 -12.14 17.19 -10.93
C LYS A 134 -12.77 17.96 -9.75
N ASP A 135 -13.49 17.25 -8.88
CA ASP A 135 -14.04 17.84 -7.65
C ASP A 135 -12.93 18.05 -6.61
N LYS A 136 -12.60 19.32 -6.38
CA LYS A 136 -11.53 19.72 -5.47
C LYS A 136 -11.77 19.31 -4.01
N ARG A 137 -13.01 19.05 -3.60
CA ARG A 137 -13.30 18.59 -2.23
C ARG A 137 -12.53 17.33 -1.88
N TYR A 138 -12.37 16.39 -2.84
CA TYR A 138 -11.57 15.17 -2.64
C TYR A 138 -10.09 15.48 -2.46
N LEU A 139 -9.55 16.37 -3.28
CA LEU A 139 -8.14 16.77 -3.18
C LEU A 139 -7.83 17.52 -1.88
N ASP A 140 -8.71 18.46 -1.50
CA ASP A 140 -8.55 19.25 -0.29
C ASP A 140 -8.61 18.36 0.96
N PHE A 141 -9.54 17.41 0.99
CA PHE A 141 -9.64 16.41 2.05
C PHE A 141 -8.40 15.51 2.10
N LEU A 142 -7.97 14.97 0.95
CA LEU A 142 -6.75 14.17 0.82
C LEU A 142 -5.56 14.92 1.40
N ASN A 143 -5.32 16.15 0.94
CA ASN A 143 -4.18 16.97 1.35
C ASN A 143 -4.21 17.29 2.85
N LYS A 144 -5.39 17.61 3.40
CA LYS A 144 -5.58 17.91 4.82
C LYS A 144 -5.24 16.72 5.70
N GLU A 145 -5.88 15.59 5.44
CA GLU A 145 -5.74 14.40 6.30
C GLU A 145 -4.38 13.71 6.10
N TYR A 146 -3.87 13.64 4.88
CA TYR A 146 -2.53 13.08 4.64
C TYR A 146 -1.44 13.89 5.35
N LYS A 147 -1.47 15.22 5.22
CA LYS A 147 -0.51 16.10 5.91
C LYS A 147 -0.64 16.05 7.42
N ALA A 148 -1.84 15.87 7.95
CA ALA A 148 -2.04 15.68 9.40
C ALA A 148 -1.33 14.41 9.88
N THR A 149 -1.54 13.28 9.22
CA THR A 149 -0.86 12.00 9.51
C THR A 149 0.65 12.10 9.31
N TYR A 150 1.10 12.71 8.20
CA TYR A 150 2.53 12.96 7.95
C TYR A 150 3.17 13.76 9.08
N ASN A 151 2.58 14.89 9.48
CA ASN A 151 3.14 15.73 10.53
C ASN A 151 3.18 15.01 11.89
N TYR A 152 2.30 14.03 12.11
CA TYR A 152 2.18 13.31 13.36
C TYR A 152 3.08 12.08 13.43
N LEU A 153 3.19 11.29 12.34
CA LEU A 153 3.86 9.99 12.35
C LEU A 153 5.23 9.96 11.66
N TYR A 154 5.55 10.95 10.82
CA TYR A 154 6.82 10.96 10.10
C TYR A 154 7.96 11.47 10.96
N ASP A 155 8.96 10.62 11.17
CA ASP A 155 10.21 10.99 11.84
C ASP A 155 11.15 11.67 10.83
N LYS A 156 11.35 12.97 11.00
CA LYS A 156 12.16 13.78 10.08
C LYS A 156 13.68 13.53 10.19
N GLU A 157 14.14 12.90 11.27
CA GLU A 157 15.53 12.52 11.46
C GLU A 157 15.83 11.21 10.73
N GLU A 158 14.94 10.21 10.88
CA GLU A 158 15.11 8.91 10.26
C GLU A 158 14.51 8.83 8.85
N HIS A 159 13.70 9.80 8.44
CA HIS A 159 12.92 9.77 7.18
C HIS A 159 12.06 8.52 7.03
N LEU A 160 11.45 8.07 8.14
CA LEU A 160 10.60 6.89 8.24
C LEU A 160 9.31 7.22 8.99
N PHE A 161 8.27 6.41 8.77
CA PHE A 161 7.02 6.53 9.50
C PHE A 161 6.98 5.57 10.68
N TYR A 162 6.64 6.07 11.87
CA TYR A 162 6.13 5.24 12.94
C TYR A 162 4.80 4.61 12.51
N ARG A 163 4.51 3.40 13.00
CA ARG A 163 3.22 2.78 12.71
C ARG A 163 2.07 3.62 13.27
N ASP A 164 2.16 4.04 14.52
CA ASP A 164 1.28 4.95 15.22
C ASP A 164 1.99 5.52 16.47
N HIS A 165 1.33 6.45 17.21
CA HIS A 165 1.93 7.15 18.33
C HIS A 165 2.45 6.24 19.45
N ARG A 166 1.89 5.02 19.60
CA ARG A 166 2.31 4.07 20.65
C ARG A 166 3.73 3.57 20.47
N TYR A 167 4.33 3.83 19.31
CA TYR A 167 5.72 3.47 18.99
C TYR A 167 6.73 4.61 19.20
N PHE A 168 6.32 5.84 19.49
CA PHE A 168 7.25 6.99 19.64
C PHE A 168 8.29 6.77 20.74
N ALA A 169 7.88 6.23 21.88
CA ALA A 169 8.76 5.96 23.00
C ALA A 169 9.39 4.55 22.98
N LYS A 170 8.94 3.67 22.10
CA LYS A 170 9.47 2.31 22.03
C LYS A 170 10.83 2.27 21.37
N ARG A 171 11.63 1.29 21.79
CA ARG A 171 12.95 1.04 21.23
C ARG A 171 13.11 -0.44 20.92
N GLU A 172 13.86 -0.75 19.88
CA GLU A 172 14.30 -2.07 19.51
C GLU A 172 15.37 -2.60 20.50
N ALA A 173 15.72 -3.88 20.40
CA ALA A 173 16.73 -4.48 21.26
C ALA A 173 18.11 -3.80 21.15
N ASN A 174 18.44 -3.25 19.99
CA ASN A 174 19.65 -2.46 19.75
C ASN A 174 19.56 -0.99 20.20
N GLY A 175 18.46 -0.58 20.85
CA GLY A 175 18.22 0.77 21.34
C GLY A 175 17.69 1.78 20.30
N LYS A 176 17.56 1.40 19.03
CA LYS A 176 17.02 2.27 17.97
C LYS A 176 15.50 2.40 18.04
N LYS A 177 14.98 3.41 17.36
CA LYS A 177 13.53 3.64 17.18
C LYS A 177 12.90 2.46 16.43
N VAL A 178 11.62 2.16 16.71
CA VAL A 178 10.90 1.05 16.06
C VAL A 178 10.24 1.55 14.78
N PHE A 179 10.74 1.09 13.63
CA PHE A 179 10.13 1.34 12.31
C PHE A 179 9.85 0.01 11.61
N TRP A 180 8.58 -0.28 11.48
CA TRP A 180 8.09 -1.51 10.86
C TRP A 180 8.26 -1.49 9.35
N GLY A 181 8.90 -2.53 8.79
CA GLY A 181 9.19 -2.63 7.36
C GLY A 181 7.94 -2.56 6.51
N ARG A 182 6.93 -3.40 6.79
CA ARG A 182 5.65 -3.38 6.06
C ARG A 182 4.90 -2.08 6.22
N GLY A 183 4.91 -1.45 7.41
CA GLY A 183 4.28 -0.15 7.61
C GLY A 183 4.82 0.91 6.66
N ASN A 184 6.14 1.01 6.52
CA ASN A 184 6.78 1.92 5.57
C ASN A 184 6.59 1.47 4.11
N GLY A 185 6.51 0.17 3.85
CA GLY A 185 6.12 -0.39 2.56
C GLY A 185 4.71 0.05 2.14
N TRP A 186 3.74 0.02 3.05
CA TRP A 186 2.39 0.53 2.81
C TRP A 186 2.39 2.00 2.41
N VAL A 187 3.14 2.84 3.14
CA VAL A 187 3.23 4.28 2.83
C VAL A 187 3.82 4.50 1.44
N LEU A 188 4.89 3.79 1.10
CA LEU A 188 5.49 3.87 -0.25
C LEU A 188 4.52 3.43 -1.33
N GLY A 189 3.84 2.29 -1.16
CA GLY A 189 2.82 1.82 -2.10
C GLY A 189 1.67 2.83 -2.27
N GLY A 190 1.17 3.40 -1.16
CA GLY A 190 0.14 4.44 -1.18
C GLY A 190 0.57 5.71 -1.91
N LEU A 191 1.84 6.13 -1.74
CA LEU A 191 2.42 7.26 -2.48
C LEU A 191 2.48 6.98 -3.98
N VAL A 192 2.83 5.76 -4.39
CA VAL A 192 2.79 5.36 -5.81
C VAL A 192 1.37 5.51 -6.36
N GLU A 193 0.37 4.95 -5.69
CA GLU A 193 -1.04 5.03 -6.13
C GLU A 193 -1.53 6.49 -6.25
N ILE A 194 -1.16 7.35 -5.29
CA ILE A 194 -1.48 8.79 -5.35
C ILE A 194 -0.77 9.45 -6.53
N LEU A 195 0.52 9.17 -6.73
CA LEU A 195 1.30 9.76 -7.81
C LEU A 195 0.85 9.27 -9.20
N GLN A 196 0.36 8.05 -9.32
CA GLN A 196 -0.26 7.56 -10.56
C GLN A 196 -1.59 8.27 -10.85
N ALA A 197 -2.39 8.52 -9.82
CA ALA A 197 -3.72 9.10 -9.97
C ALA A 197 -3.70 10.62 -10.19
N LEU A 198 -2.87 11.38 -9.45
CA LEU A 198 -2.85 12.83 -9.53
C LEU A 198 -2.31 13.33 -10.89
N PRO A 199 -2.97 14.31 -11.52
CA PRO A 199 -2.45 14.97 -12.72
C PRO A 199 -1.01 15.47 -12.52
N LYS A 200 -0.21 15.40 -13.58
CA LYS A 200 1.23 15.80 -13.52
C LYS A 200 1.41 17.29 -13.19
N ASP A 201 0.45 18.12 -13.54
CA ASP A 201 0.42 19.57 -13.31
C ASP A 201 -0.30 19.97 -12.01
N GLU A 202 -0.78 19.01 -11.22
CA GLU A 202 -1.41 19.31 -9.93
C GLU A 202 -0.37 19.79 -8.91
N SER A 203 -0.54 21.00 -8.40
CA SER A 203 0.44 21.66 -7.51
C SER A 203 0.75 20.87 -6.24
N SER A 204 -0.24 20.20 -5.65
CA SER A 204 -0.05 19.38 -4.45
C SER A 204 0.77 18.11 -4.69
N ARG A 205 0.94 17.70 -5.95
CA ARG A 205 1.74 16.53 -6.35
C ARG A 205 3.19 16.62 -5.87
N THR A 206 3.77 17.82 -5.86
CA THR A 206 5.15 18.07 -5.41
C THR A 206 5.37 17.54 -3.99
N PHE A 207 4.44 17.80 -3.06
CA PHE A 207 4.55 17.30 -1.69
C PHE A 207 4.65 15.76 -1.64
N TYR A 208 3.80 15.06 -2.40
CA TYR A 208 3.81 13.59 -2.44
C TYR A 208 5.07 13.04 -3.10
N GLN A 209 5.55 13.70 -4.15
CA GLN A 209 6.77 13.29 -4.85
C GLN A 209 8.02 13.50 -3.98
N ASP A 210 8.13 14.64 -3.30
CA ASP A 210 9.27 14.91 -2.42
C ASP A 210 9.30 13.93 -1.24
N LEU A 211 8.14 13.65 -0.64
CA LEU A 211 8.02 12.65 0.41
C LEU A 211 8.36 11.24 -0.10
N PHE A 212 7.89 10.87 -1.29
CA PHE A 212 8.22 9.61 -1.94
C PHE A 212 9.73 9.46 -2.12
N VAL A 213 10.41 10.47 -2.67
CA VAL A 213 11.86 10.44 -2.89
C VAL A 213 12.61 10.30 -1.57
N ALA A 214 12.24 11.06 -0.56
CA ALA A 214 12.90 11.02 0.76
C ALA A 214 12.75 9.64 1.41
N LEU A 215 11.53 9.11 1.46
CA LEU A 215 11.24 7.81 2.05
C LEU A 215 11.89 6.66 1.24
N ALA A 216 11.79 6.68 -0.08
CA ALA A 216 12.38 5.67 -0.97
C ALA A 216 13.91 5.62 -0.83
N THR A 217 14.56 6.79 -0.79
CA THR A 217 16.02 6.89 -0.59
C THR A 217 16.43 6.30 0.76
N ARG A 218 15.72 6.67 1.82
CA ARG A 218 16.01 6.14 3.16
C ARG A 218 15.80 4.64 3.22
N VAL A 219 14.66 4.15 2.77
CA VAL A 219 14.35 2.71 2.81
C VAL A 219 15.34 1.91 1.94
N ALA A 220 15.70 2.39 0.76
CA ALA A 220 16.70 1.73 -0.08
C ALA A 220 18.04 1.53 0.66
N SER A 221 18.48 2.52 1.45
CA SER A 221 19.71 2.43 2.25
C SER A 221 19.66 1.39 3.37
N LEU A 222 18.49 0.85 3.69
CA LEU A 222 18.25 -0.13 4.76
C LEU A 222 18.06 -1.56 4.24
N GLN A 223 18.28 -1.82 2.95
CA GLN A 223 18.22 -3.16 2.39
C GLN A 223 19.29 -4.06 3.00
N SER A 224 18.90 -5.21 3.50
CA SER A 224 19.81 -6.20 4.08
C SER A 224 20.65 -6.93 3.02
N ALA A 225 21.72 -7.60 3.47
CA ALA A 225 22.65 -8.28 2.56
C ALA A 225 21.99 -9.40 1.74
N ASP A 226 20.93 -10.01 2.24
CA ASP A 226 20.14 -11.06 1.59
C ASP A 226 19.10 -10.53 0.60
N GLY A 227 18.97 -9.19 0.46
CA GLY A 227 18.06 -8.54 -0.49
C GLY A 227 16.71 -8.16 0.08
N TYR A 228 16.37 -8.61 1.27
CA TYR A 228 15.10 -8.29 1.92
C TYR A 228 15.16 -7.00 2.72
N TRP A 229 13.99 -6.44 3.00
CA TRP A 229 13.73 -5.56 4.12
C TRP A 229 13.01 -6.39 5.18
N HIS A 230 13.68 -6.57 6.32
CA HIS A 230 13.16 -7.37 7.43
C HIS A 230 12.02 -6.66 8.16
N ALA A 231 11.36 -7.36 9.09
CA ALA A 231 10.23 -6.80 9.81
C ALA A 231 10.55 -5.48 10.54
N SER A 232 11.75 -5.34 11.13
CA SER A 232 12.27 -4.06 11.63
C SER A 232 13.31 -3.48 10.69
N LEU A 233 13.11 -2.22 10.27
CA LEU A 233 14.05 -1.53 9.37
C LEU A 233 15.37 -1.15 10.05
N LEU A 234 15.35 -0.85 11.36
CA LEU A 234 16.55 -0.41 12.08
C LEU A 234 17.16 -1.47 12.98
N ASP A 235 16.52 -2.64 13.12
CA ASP A 235 17.04 -3.78 13.87
C ASP A 235 16.78 -5.12 13.16
N PRO A 236 17.27 -5.30 11.91
CA PRO A 236 17.08 -6.55 11.19
C PRO A 236 17.72 -7.76 11.91
N ALA A 237 18.72 -7.54 12.75
CA ALA A 237 19.37 -8.62 13.51
C ALA A 237 18.44 -9.29 14.52
N SER A 238 17.50 -8.55 15.11
CA SER A 238 16.48 -9.12 16.01
C SER A 238 15.35 -9.84 15.25
N TYR A 239 15.23 -9.60 13.94
CA TYR A 239 14.22 -10.17 13.04
C TYR A 239 14.88 -10.74 11.78
N PRO A 240 15.73 -11.79 11.91
CA PRO A 240 16.61 -12.22 10.82
C PRO A 240 15.89 -12.96 9.68
N SER A 241 14.61 -13.28 9.84
CA SER A 241 13.85 -13.94 8.78
C SER A 241 13.49 -12.96 7.66
N PRO A 242 13.43 -13.40 6.40
CA PRO A 242 12.81 -12.65 5.32
C PRO A 242 11.43 -12.09 5.69
N GLU A 243 11.06 -10.95 5.11
CA GLU A 243 9.70 -10.41 5.17
C GLU A 243 9.29 -9.94 3.77
N THR A 244 8.47 -10.74 3.10
CA THR A 244 8.19 -10.56 1.68
C THR A 244 7.15 -9.49 1.38
N SER A 245 6.23 -9.17 2.30
CA SER A 245 5.27 -8.10 2.07
C SER A 245 5.92 -6.72 2.09
N ALA A 246 6.82 -6.44 3.05
CA ALA A 246 7.61 -5.20 3.05
C ALA A 246 8.47 -5.12 1.79
N THR A 247 9.21 -6.20 1.49
CA THR A 247 10.09 -6.27 0.32
C THR A 247 9.30 -6.03 -0.97
N GLY A 248 8.11 -6.62 -1.11
CA GLY A 248 7.24 -6.44 -2.28
C GLY A 248 6.83 -4.98 -2.47
N PHE A 249 6.23 -4.34 -1.45
CA PHE A 249 5.83 -2.93 -1.58
C PHE A 249 7.01 -1.99 -1.83
N ILE A 250 8.17 -2.27 -1.23
CA ILE A 250 9.36 -1.45 -1.43
C ILE A 250 9.90 -1.61 -2.86
N VAL A 251 10.06 -2.84 -3.36
CA VAL A 251 10.48 -3.10 -4.75
C VAL A 251 9.50 -2.47 -5.74
N TYR A 252 8.19 -2.61 -5.51
CA TYR A 252 7.15 -1.95 -6.28
C TYR A 252 7.40 -0.45 -6.40
N ALA A 253 7.58 0.21 -5.24
CA ALA A 253 7.75 1.65 -5.21
C ALA A 253 9.07 2.10 -5.86
N LEU A 254 10.18 1.44 -5.58
CA LEU A 254 11.47 1.78 -6.18
C LEU A 254 11.45 1.60 -7.71
N ALA A 255 10.87 0.50 -8.18
CA ALA A 255 10.75 0.23 -9.62
C ALA A 255 9.84 1.27 -10.32
N TYR A 256 8.70 1.62 -9.72
CA TYR A 256 7.85 2.72 -10.17
C TYR A 256 8.63 4.03 -10.27
N GLY A 257 9.38 4.38 -9.22
CA GLY A 257 10.15 5.63 -9.18
C GLY A 257 11.18 5.72 -10.31
N VAL A 258 11.83 4.61 -10.65
CA VAL A 258 12.76 4.53 -11.79
C VAL A 258 12.01 4.59 -13.12
N ASN A 259 10.90 3.87 -13.28
CA ASN A 259 10.09 3.88 -14.50
C ASN A 259 9.55 5.28 -14.84
N GLU A 260 9.14 6.05 -13.83
CA GLU A 260 8.64 7.42 -14.00
C GLU A 260 9.75 8.50 -14.02
N GLY A 261 11.02 8.10 -13.89
CA GLY A 261 12.15 9.04 -13.87
C GLY A 261 12.22 9.93 -12.62
N VAL A 262 11.54 9.54 -11.54
CA VAL A 262 11.53 10.23 -10.25
C VAL A 262 12.75 9.82 -9.41
N LEU A 263 13.20 8.56 -9.58
CA LEU A 263 14.41 8.02 -8.95
C LEU A 263 15.48 7.76 -10.03
N ASP A 264 16.74 8.03 -9.70
CA ASP A 264 17.86 7.79 -10.60
C ASP A 264 18.08 6.29 -10.83
N LYS A 265 17.98 5.86 -12.09
CA LYS A 265 18.09 4.44 -12.47
C LYS A 265 19.41 3.81 -12.01
N ALA A 266 20.54 4.49 -12.22
CA ALA A 266 21.85 3.93 -11.89
C ALA A 266 22.01 3.69 -10.38
N THR A 267 21.42 4.56 -9.55
CA THR A 267 21.48 4.47 -8.09
C THR A 267 20.57 3.35 -7.55
N PHE A 268 19.36 3.20 -8.09
CA PHE A 268 18.35 2.34 -7.48
C PHE A 268 18.25 0.93 -8.10
N MET A 269 18.69 0.72 -9.36
CA MET A 269 18.60 -0.58 -10.01
C MET A 269 19.25 -1.72 -9.22
N PRO A 270 20.47 -1.59 -8.65
CA PRO A 270 21.07 -2.70 -7.90
C PRO A 270 20.23 -3.15 -6.70
N THR A 271 19.58 -2.19 -6.01
CA THR A 271 18.67 -2.45 -4.89
C THR A 271 17.39 -3.14 -5.36
N ILE A 272 16.81 -2.68 -6.48
CA ILE A 272 15.59 -3.25 -7.07
C ILE A 272 15.84 -4.70 -7.51
N GLU A 273 16.90 -4.95 -8.28
CA GLU A 273 17.24 -6.29 -8.79
C GLU A 273 17.47 -7.28 -7.65
N LYS A 274 18.18 -6.85 -6.62
CA LYS A 274 18.46 -7.67 -5.46
C LYS A 274 17.20 -7.99 -4.66
N GLY A 275 16.31 -7.01 -4.45
CA GLY A 275 15.02 -7.21 -3.79
C GLY A 275 14.08 -8.10 -4.61
N TRP A 276 14.03 -7.90 -5.92
CA TRP A 276 13.23 -8.75 -6.82
C TRP A 276 13.71 -10.20 -6.81
N LYS A 277 15.04 -10.41 -6.88
CA LYS A 277 15.61 -11.76 -6.76
C LYS A 277 15.22 -12.42 -5.43
N ALA A 278 15.31 -11.70 -4.33
CA ALA A 278 14.92 -12.19 -3.02
C ALA A 278 13.43 -12.60 -2.98
N LEU A 279 12.54 -11.82 -3.60
CA LEU A 279 11.11 -12.17 -3.72
C LEU A 279 10.91 -13.45 -4.52
N LEU A 280 11.62 -13.63 -5.64
CA LEU A 280 11.56 -14.86 -6.44
C LEU A 280 12.05 -16.08 -5.65
N ASP A 281 13.10 -15.95 -4.85
CA ASP A 281 13.64 -17.01 -4.00
C ASP A 281 12.67 -17.41 -2.85
N ALA A 282 11.69 -16.56 -2.52
CA ALA A 282 10.66 -16.83 -1.52
C ALA A 282 9.40 -17.54 -2.10
N VAL A 283 9.30 -17.68 -3.42
CA VAL A 283 8.20 -18.42 -4.05
C VAL A 283 8.46 -19.92 -3.92
N GLU A 284 7.49 -20.63 -3.36
CA GLU A 284 7.53 -22.09 -3.22
C GLU A 284 7.26 -22.79 -4.57
N PRO A 285 7.64 -24.08 -4.73
CA PRO A 285 7.42 -24.82 -5.97
C PRO A 285 5.95 -24.91 -6.41
N ASP A 286 5.01 -24.78 -5.48
CA ASP A 286 3.56 -24.75 -5.74
C ASP A 286 3.03 -23.34 -6.07
N GLY A 287 3.92 -22.32 -6.16
CA GLY A 287 3.59 -20.92 -6.45
C GLY A 287 3.19 -20.09 -5.23
N LYS A 288 3.22 -20.64 -4.02
CA LYS A 288 2.93 -19.89 -2.81
C LYS A 288 4.08 -18.93 -2.48
N LEU A 289 3.77 -17.66 -2.24
CA LEU A 289 4.73 -16.71 -1.68
C LEU A 289 4.85 -16.93 -0.17
N GLY A 290 6.02 -17.35 0.28
CA GLY A 290 6.34 -17.53 1.70
C GLY A 290 6.83 -16.26 2.39
N TYR A 291 7.09 -16.37 3.69
CA TYR A 291 7.64 -15.31 4.53
C TYR A 291 6.81 -14.01 4.56
N VAL A 292 5.50 -14.09 4.43
CA VAL A 292 4.61 -12.95 4.62
C VAL A 292 4.25 -12.84 6.10
N GLN A 293 4.68 -11.78 6.77
CA GLN A 293 4.29 -11.55 8.16
C GLN A 293 2.75 -11.45 8.26
N PRO A 294 2.07 -12.23 9.13
CA PRO A 294 0.63 -12.13 9.35
C PRO A 294 0.19 -10.73 9.80
N ILE A 295 -1.12 -10.47 9.78
CA ILE A 295 -1.70 -9.20 10.21
C ILE A 295 -1.12 -8.80 11.58
N GLY A 296 -0.65 -7.56 11.67
CA GLY A 296 -0.01 -7.00 12.86
C GLY A 296 0.20 -5.50 12.75
N ALA A 297 0.87 -4.95 13.75
CA ALA A 297 1.12 -3.51 13.86
C ALA A 297 2.60 -3.19 14.16
N ASP A 298 3.45 -4.20 14.23
CA ASP A 298 4.84 -4.09 14.65
C ASP A 298 5.71 -5.21 14.07
N PRO A 299 7.04 -5.09 14.14
CA PRO A 299 7.95 -6.15 13.76
C PRO A 299 7.68 -7.43 14.54
N ARG A 300 7.58 -8.56 13.83
CA ARG A 300 7.41 -9.90 14.41
C ARG A 300 8.24 -10.93 13.65
N LYS A 301 8.48 -12.07 14.29
CA LYS A 301 9.12 -13.20 13.65
C LYS A 301 8.25 -13.74 12.52
N VAL A 302 8.88 -14.04 11.40
CA VAL A 302 8.23 -14.59 10.20
C VAL A 302 8.86 -15.96 9.91
N THR A 303 8.05 -16.88 9.41
CA THR A 303 8.50 -18.21 8.97
C THR A 303 8.14 -18.44 7.52
N ARG A 304 8.79 -19.40 6.87
CA ARG A 304 8.64 -19.65 5.44
C ARG A 304 7.22 -20.05 5.03
N ASP A 305 6.50 -20.74 5.88
CA ASP A 305 5.14 -21.22 5.67
C ASP A 305 4.06 -20.14 5.81
N MET A 306 4.41 -18.99 6.41
CA MET A 306 3.49 -17.85 6.56
C MET A 306 3.25 -17.19 5.21
N THR A 307 1.97 -17.02 4.88
CA THR A 307 1.52 -16.36 3.65
C THR A 307 0.22 -15.59 3.90
N GLU A 308 0.05 -14.49 3.17
CA GLU A 308 -1.15 -13.64 3.21
C GLU A 308 -1.41 -13.05 1.82
N VAL A 309 -2.66 -12.81 1.51
CA VAL A 309 -3.09 -12.33 0.19
C VAL A 309 -2.49 -10.96 -0.16
N TYR A 310 -2.30 -10.07 0.80
CA TYR A 310 -1.66 -8.77 0.56
C TYR A 310 -0.17 -8.89 0.19
N GLY A 311 0.52 -9.92 0.66
CA GLY A 311 1.88 -10.22 0.22
C GLY A 311 1.92 -10.61 -1.26
N THR A 312 0.97 -11.44 -1.69
CA THR A 312 0.80 -11.78 -3.11
C THR A 312 0.48 -10.54 -3.94
N GLY A 313 -0.38 -9.64 -3.44
CA GLY A 313 -0.67 -8.36 -4.10
C GLY A 313 0.59 -7.52 -4.30
N ALA A 314 1.41 -7.35 -3.25
CA ALA A 314 2.67 -6.63 -3.32
C ALA A 314 3.67 -7.27 -4.31
N PHE A 315 3.73 -8.60 -4.36
CA PHE A 315 4.55 -9.35 -5.32
C PHE A 315 4.12 -9.07 -6.76
N LEU A 316 2.82 -9.12 -7.06
CA LEU A 316 2.28 -8.85 -8.41
C LEU A 316 2.55 -7.40 -8.82
N LEU A 317 2.29 -6.42 -7.95
CA LEU A 317 2.62 -5.00 -8.19
C LEU A 317 4.10 -4.83 -8.53
N SER A 318 5.00 -5.48 -7.75
CA SER A 318 6.44 -5.46 -8.02
C SER A 318 6.77 -6.04 -9.39
N GLY A 319 6.26 -7.24 -9.69
CA GLY A 319 6.53 -7.95 -10.94
C GLY A 319 6.08 -7.17 -12.16
N CYS A 320 4.91 -6.51 -12.10
CA CYS A 320 4.42 -5.66 -13.17
C CYS A 320 5.32 -4.43 -13.40
N GLN A 321 5.82 -3.79 -12.33
CA GLN A 321 6.75 -2.67 -12.48
C GLN A 321 8.12 -3.12 -13.00
N ILE A 322 8.63 -4.27 -12.55
CA ILE A 322 9.86 -4.86 -13.10
C ILE A 322 9.71 -5.19 -14.59
N TYR A 323 8.56 -5.72 -15.00
CA TYR A 323 8.29 -6.01 -16.41
C TYR A 323 8.35 -4.73 -17.28
N LYS A 324 7.82 -3.61 -16.78
CA LYS A 324 7.84 -2.30 -17.47
C LYS A 324 9.25 -1.71 -17.61
N MET A 325 10.27 -2.24 -16.89
CA MET A 325 11.67 -1.78 -16.99
C MET A 325 12.44 -2.37 -18.20
N LYS A 326 11.89 -3.40 -18.83
CA LYS A 326 12.45 -4.01 -20.05
C LYS A 326 12.31 -3.05 -21.23
#